data_a7b9ed5e074269e160c6c78ab68ddf0e
#
_entry.id   a7b9ed5e074269e160c6c78ab68ddf0e
#
_cell.length_a   1.000
_cell.length_b   1.000
_cell.length_c   1.000
_cell.angle_alpha   90.00
_cell.angle_beta   90.00
_cell.angle_gamma   90.00
#
_symmetry.space_group_name_H-M   'P 1'
#
loop_
_entity.id
_entity.type
_entity.pdbx_description
1 polymer ?
#
loop_
_entity_poly.entity_id
_entity_poly.type
_entity_poly.pdbx_seq_one_letter_code
_entity_poly.pdbx_strand_id
1 'polypeptide(L)'
;MKNIVYFFLVLMLVSCSNKEVLLPQVDRTIVATVEDHSPIYMFFETKEKDTLVDLNRKNSISSTNWIFNIDKRLPLKLVIPEVIKMQAKKSGSMHNNAESQNYFSYSDSIHKKLAFVPFTKVVYKLEKPKTGVTIYFSKNRILVDSVEFNKEKLEEYIENLTIEDLYKCNFCFDKNDSYGNFVKNYVFATTLEVKRTQTDTYIF
;
A
#
# COMPACT_ATOMS: atom_id res chain seq x y z
N MET A 1 1.68 -50.58 24.40
CA MET A 1 1.51 -49.20 24.92
C MET A 1 2.61 -48.20 24.48
N LYS A 2 3.88 -48.58 24.44
CA LYS A 2 4.96 -47.67 23.94
C LYS A 2 4.74 -47.11 22.54
N ASN A 3 4.27 -47.94 21.60
CA ASN A 3 4.08 -47.52 20.20
C ASN A 3 2.90 -46.51 20.00
N ILE A 4 1.91 -46.51 20.88
CA ILE A 4 0.79 -45.58 20.86
C ILE A 4 1.22 -44.16 21.32
N VAL A 5 2.15 -44.10 22.29
CA VAL A 5 2.71 -42.84 22.78
C VAL A 5 3.55 -42.14 21.68
N TYR A 6 4.30 -42.89 20.88
CA TYR A 6 5.03 -42.32 19.75
C TYR A 6 4.12 -41.82 18.64
N PHE A 7 3.02 -42.51 18.38
CA PHE A 7 2.03 -42.04 17.38
C PHE A 7 1.34 -40.73 17.81
N PHE A 8 1.05 -40.57 19.10
CA PHE A 8 0.51 -39.29 19.62
C PHE A 8 1.55 -38.17 19.63
N LEU A 9 2.83 -38.45 19.84
CA LEU A 9 3.90 -37.44 19.81
C LEU A 9 4.14 -36.89 18.39
N VAL A 10 3.98 -37.72 17.35
CA VAL A 10 4.11 -37.28 15.94
C VAL A 10 2.94 -36.41 15.50
N LEU A 11 1.73 -36.60 16.05
CA LEU A 11 0.55 -35.77 15.76
C LEU A 11 0.65 -34.35 16.34
N MET A 12 1.51 -34.10 17.33
CA MET A 12 1.73 -32.77 17.92
C MET A 12 2.63 -31.86 17.05
N LEU A 13 3.23 -32.39 15.96
CA LEU A 13 4.07 -31.62 15.05
C LEU A 13 3.30 -30.97 13.88
N VAL A 14 1.96 -31.03 13.90
CA VAL A 14 1.13 -30.25 12.97
C VAL A 14 1.19 -28.79 13.43
N SER A 15 2.27 -28.14 13.07
CA SER A 15 2.47 -26.71 13.25
C SER A 15 1.33 -25.94 12.62
N CYS A 16 0.65 -25.12 13.41
CA CYS A 16 -0.20 -24.07 12.86
C CYS A 16 0.61 -23.27 11.86
N SER A 17 0.28 -23.33 10.59
CA SER A 17 0.89 -22.50 9.58
C SER A 17 0.46 -21.05 9.87
N ASN A 18 1.36 -20.29 10.51
CA ASN A 18 1.16 -18.86 10.67
C ASN A 18 1.19 -18.23 9.29
N LYS A 19 0.11 -17.52 8.92
CA LYS A 19 0.10 -16.75 7.67
C LYS A 19 1.12 -15.62 7.80
N GLU A 20 2.06 -15.56 6.87
CA GLU A 20 3.05 -14.49 6.79
C GLU A 20 2.64 -13.43 5.77
N VAL A 21 3.00 -12.18 6.05
CA VAL A 21 2.91 -11.07 5.11
C VAL A 21 4.32 -10.67 4.70
N LEU A 22 4.63 -10.80 3.42
CA LEU A 22 5.88 -10.31 2.86
C LEU A 22 5.73 -8.83 2.52
N LEU A 23 6.29 -7.96 3.36
CA LEU A 23 6.18 -6.52 3.17
C LEU A 23 6.97 -6.03 1.93
N PRO A 24 6.50 -4.93 1.29
CA PRO A 24 7.29 -4.20 0.29
C PRO A 24 8.65 -3.77 0.84
N GLN A 25 9.63 -3.57 -0.05
CA GLN A 25 10.94 -3.05 0.31
C GLN A 25 11.20 -1.74 -0.42
N VAL A 26 11.59 -0.70 0.32
CA VAL A 26 11.92 0.62 -0.20
C VAL A 26 13.24 1.08 0.43
N ASP A 27 13.97 1.95 -0.25
CA ASP A 27 15.31 2.41 0.11
C ASP A 27 15.31 3.63 1.04
N ARG A 28 14.18 3.97 1.66
CA ARG A 28 14.06 5.15 2.53
C ARG A 28 12.94 5.00 3.56
N THR A 29 13.02 5.77 4.63
CA THR A 29 11.98 5.89 5.65
C THR A 29 11.23 7.21 5.49
N ILE A 30 9.90 7.17 5.35
CA ILE A 30 9.04 8.37 5.40
C ILE A 30 8.61 8.63 6.85
N VAL A 31 7.99 7.63 7.50
CA VAL A 31 7.63 7.69 8.92
C VAL A 31 8.25 6.49 9.61
N ALA A 32 9.00 6.73 10.69
CA ALA A 32 9.72 5.68 11.41
C ALA A 32 8.88 4.97 12.47
N THR A 33 7.94 5.66 13.08
CA THR A 33 7.15 5.13 14.20
C THR A 33 5.71 5.64 14.10
N VAL A 34 4.75 4.76 14.38
CA VAL A 34 3.32 5.10 14.48
C VAL A 34 2.83 4.59 15.83
N GLU A 35 2.41 5.52 16.68
CA GLU A 35 1.86 5.22 18.00
C GLU A 35 0.33 5.01 17.92
N ASP A 36 -0.27 4.45 18.97
CA ASP A 36 -1.71 4.20 19.08
C ASP A 36 -2.33 3.65 17.79
N HIS A 37 -1.95 2.43 17.41
CA HIS A 37 -2.32 1.86 16.13
C HIS A 37 -3.02 0.51 16.21
N SER A 38 -3.86 0.25 15.23
CA SER A 38 -4.50 -1.05 14.96
C SER A 38 -3.96 -1.64 13.65
N PRO A 39 -3.45 -2.87 13.65
CA PRO A 39 -2.97 -3.52 12.44
C PRO A 39 -4.12 -4.11 11.62
N ILE A 40 -4.00 -3.97 10.30
CA ILE A 40 -4.84 -4.62 9.29
C ILE A 40 -3.91 -5.44 8.41
N TYR A 41 -4.26 -6.70 8.15
CA TYR A 41 -3.44 -7.58 7.34
C TYR A 41 -4.17 -7.98 6.06
N MET A 42 -3.47 -7.96 4.94
CA MET A 42 -3.89 -8.54 3.66
C MET A 42 -2.89 -9.60 3.24
N PHE A 43 -3.28 -10.85 3.40
CA PHE A 43 -2.44 -11.99 3.06
C PHE A 43 -2.63 -12.38 1.60
N PHE A 44 -1.54 -12.84 0.99
CA PHE A 44 -1.56 -13.46 -0.33
C PHE A 44 -2.02 -14.92 -0.19
N GLU A 45 -3.10 -15.26 -0.86
CA GLU A 45 -3.57 -16.64 -0.98
C GLU A 45 -3.67 -17.04 -2.46
N THR A 46 -3.49 -18.32 -2.70
CA THR A 46 -3.76 -18.95 -4.00
C THR A 46 -4.81 -20.02 -3.82
N LYS A 47 -5.86 -19.97 -4.62
CA LYS A 47 -6.86 -21.03 -4.70
C LYS A 47 -6.93 -21.50 -6.15
N GLU A 48 -6.50 -22.75 -6.39
CA GLU A 48 -6.33 -23.31 -7.72
C GLU A 48 -5.32 -22.47 -8.54
N LYS A 49 -5.79 -21.68 -9.52
CA LYS A 49 -4.97 -20.77 -10.34
C LYS A 49 -5.18 -19.28 -10.02
N ASP A 50 -6.11 -18.98 -9.12
CA ASP A 50 -6.49 -17.60 -8.81
C ASP A 50 -5.73 -17.07 -7.59
N THR A 51 -5.36 -15.79 -7.67
CA THR A 51 -4.83 -15.03 -6.52
C THR A 51 -5.98 -14.39 -5.77
N LEU A 52 -6.00 -14.57 -4.45
CA LEU A 52 -7.01 -14.02 -3.55
C LEU A 52 -6.35 -13.14 -2.48
N VAL A 53 -7.13 -12.21 -1.94
CA VAL A 53 -6.78 -11.42 -0.75
C VAL A 53 -7.52 -11.99 0.44
N ASP A 54 -6.79 -12.49 1.44
CA ASP A 54 -7.37 -12.77 2.75
C ASP A 54 -7.20 -11.55 3.66
N LEU A 55 -8.30 -10.87 3.92
CA LEU A 55 -8.32 -9.65 4.72
C LEU A 55 -8.61 -9.96 6.20
N ASN A 56 -7.63 -9.75 7.06
CA ASN A 56 -7.79 -9.79 8.51
C ASN A 56 -7.84 -8.38 9.11
N ARG A 57 -9.00 -8.01 9.64
CA ARG A 57 -9.32 -6.71 10.26
C ARG A 57 -9.92 -6.85 11.65
N LYS A 58 -9.74 -7.99 12.32
CA LYS A 58 -10.40 -8.30 13.60
C LYS A 58 -10.09 -7.28 14.70
N ASN A 59 -8.87 -6.70 14.67
CA ASN A 59 -8.38 -5.77 15.68
C ASN A 59 -8.43 -4.30 15.22
N SER A 60 -9.18 -3.95 14.17
CA SER A 60 -9.26 -2.58 13.68
C SER A 60 -10.17 -1.71 14.56
N ILE A 61 -9.59 -0.82 15.36
CA ILE A 61 -10.28 0.17 16.20
C ILE A 61 -10.32 1.49 15.43
N SER A 62 -11.50 2.05 15.18
CA SER A 62 -11.66 3.20 14.29
C SER A 62 -11.08 4.52 14.82
N SER A 63 -10.91 4.64 16.15
CA SER A 63 -10.31 5.82 16.78
C SER A 63 -8.78 5.85 16.73
N THR A 64 -8.11 4.73 16.39
CA THR A 64 -6.65 4.64 16.34
C THR A 64 -6.10 4.83 14.94
N ASN A 65 -4.79 5.03 14.82
CA ASN A 65 -4.09 4.93 13.53
C ASN A 65 -4.23 3.51 12.95
N TRP A 66 -4.42 3.39 11.64
CA TRP A 66 -4.47 2.08 11.01
C TRP A 66 -3.21 1.81 10.21
N ILE A 67 -2.55 0.70 10.51
CA ILE A 67 -1.38 0.22 9.75
C ILE A 67 -1.81 -0.95 8.88
N PHE A 68 -1.72 -0.77 7.57
CA PHE A 68 -2.02 -1.80 6.58
C PHE A 68 -0.75 -2.57 6.24
N ASN A 69 -0.69 -3.81 6.72
CA ASN A 69 0.35 -4.78 6.43
C ASN A 69 -0.12 -5.64 5.25
N ILE A 70 0.33 -5.33 4.05
CA ILE A 70 -0.16 -5.91 2.81
C ILE A 70 0.96 -6.68 2.12
N ASP A 71 0.68 -7.91 1.70
CA ASP A 71 1.66 -8.74 1.03
C ASP A 71 2.05 -8.15 -0.33
N LYS A 72 3.34 -7.96 -0.54
CA LYS A 72 3.91 -7.32 -1.73
C LYS A 72 3.58 -8.01 -3.06
N ARG A 73 3.16 -9.29 -3.03
CA ARG A 73 2.83 -10.09 -4.22
C ARG A 73 1.42 -9.82 -4.75
N LEU A 74 0.54 -9.25 -3.93
CA LEU A 74 -0.84 -8.98 -4.31
C LEU A 74 -0.91 -7.95 -5.45
N PRO A 75 -1.72 -8.19 -6.50
CA PRO A 75 -1.95 -7.19 -7.54
C PRO A 75 -2.84 -6.05 -7.03
N LEU A 76 -2.59 -4.82 -7.47
CA LEU A 76 -3.33 -3.63 -7.02
C LEU A 76 -4.83 -3.72 -7.24
N LYS A 77 -5.28 -4.35 -8.33
CA LYS A 77 -6.70 -4.55 -8.62
C LYS A 77 -7.45 -5.33 -7.54
N LEU A 78 -6.74 -6.10 -6.69
CA LEU A 78 -7.33 -6.81 -5.56
C LEU A 78 -7.16 -6.04 -4.25
N VAL A 79 -6.06 -5.29 -4.09
CA VAL A 79 -5.74 -4.54 -2.87
C VAL A 79 -6.55 -3.27 -2.74
N ILE A 80 -6.57 -2.42 -3.77
CA ILE A 80 -7.13 -1.07 -3.67
C ILE A 80 -8.64 -1.06 -3.39
N PRO A 81 -9.47 -1.93 -3.98
CA PRO A 81 -10.88 -2.00 -3.61
C PRO A 81 -11.11 -2.29 -2.12
N GLU A 82 -10.28 -3.14 -1.50
CA GLU A 82 -10.37 -3.42 -0.07
C GLU A 82 -9.88 -2.23 0.77
N VAL A 83 -8.83 -1.52 0.35
CA VAL A 83 -8.37 -0.27 0.98
C VAL A 83 -9.48 0.78 0.97
N ILE A 84 -10.14 1.01 -0.16
CA ILE A 84 -11.28 1.95 -0.30
C ILE A 84 -12.40 1.59 0.69
N LYS A 85 -12.80 0.31 0.75
CA LYS A 85 -13.83 -0.17 1.69
C LYS A 85 -13.43 0.09 3.15
N MET A 86 -12.16 -0.12 3.48
CA MET A 86 -11.66 0.12 4.84
C MET A 86 -11.61 1.62 5.18
N GLN A 87 -11.17 2.48 4.26
CA GLN A 87 -11.23 3.94 4.44
C GLN A 87 -12.67 4.40 4.69
N ALA A 88 -13.64 3.96 3.87
CA ALA A 88 -15.05 4.29 4.02
C ALA A 88 -15.62 3.79 5.36
N LYS A 89 -15.25 2.57 5.79
CA LYS A 89 -15.64 2.02 7.10
C LYS A 89 -15.12 2.88 8.25
N LYS A 90 -13.86 3.32 8.19
CA LYS A 90 -13.26 4.14 9.25
C LYS A 90 -13.94 5.51 9.32
N SER A 91 -14.07 6.20 8.20
CA SER A 91 -14.69 7.54 8.13
C SER A 91 -16.17 7.55 8.52
N GLY A 92 -16.91 6.48 8.23
CA GLY A 92 -18.32 6.32 8.61
C GLY A 92 -18.56 5.84 10.05
N SER A 93 -17.51 5.58 10.83
CA SER A 93 -17.65 5.15 12.23
C SER A 93 -18.00 6.32 13.16
N MET A 94 -18.97 6.13 14.06
CA MET A 94 -19.30 7.12 15.11
C MET A 94 -18.14 7.35 16.11
N HIS A 95 -17.20 6.42 16.21
CA HIS A 95 -16.02 6.52 17.07
C HIS A 95 -14.75 6.89 16.29
N ASN A 96 -14.91 7.45 15.08
CA ASN A 96 -13.77 7.90 14.30
C ASN A 96 -13.09 9.10 14.98
N ASN A 97 -11.76 9.05 15.09
CA ASN A 97 -10.94 10.19 15.48
C ASN A 97 -10.42 10.86 14.20
N ALA A 98 -10.77 12.13 13.98
CA ALA A 98 -10.38 12.91 12.81
C ALA A 98 -8.84 13.08 12.68
N GLU A 99 -8.10 12.96 13.78
CA GLU A 99 -6.63 13.05 13.81
C GLU A 99 -5.97 11.72 13.47
N SER A 100 -6.71 10.60 13.56
CA SER A 100 -6.16 9.27 13.27
C SER A 100 -5.87 9.10 11.80
N GLN A 101 -4.69 8.53 11.51
CA GLN A 101 -4.16 8.38 10.16
C GLN A 101 -4.21 6.92 9.67
N ASN A 102 -4.07 6.74 8.36
CA ASN A 102 -3.89 5.43 7.73
C ASN A 102 -2.50 5.37 7.10
N TYR A 103 -1.80 4.26 7.32
CA TYR A 103 -0.44 4.04 6.86
C TYR A 103 -0.30 2.72 6.13
N PHE A 104 0.47 2.69 5.05
CA PHE A 104 1.02 1.46 4.50
C PHE A 104 2.35 1.16 5.17
N SER A 105 2.54 -0.07 5.63
CA SER A 105 3.81 -0.54 6.17
C SER A 105 4.71 -1.10 5.05
N TYR A 106 6.01 -0.91 5.20
CA TYR A 106 7.05 -1.47 4.34
C TYR A 106 8.35 -1.63 5.09
N SER A 107 9.30 -2.37 4.55
CA SER A 107 10.65 -2.53 5.09
C SER A 107 11.59 -1.52 4.42
N ASP A 108 12.25 -0.68 5.22
CA ASP A 108 13.39 0.12 4.76
C ASP A 108 14.58 -0.82 4.54
N SER A 109 14.99 -0.97 3.30
CA SER A 109 16.06 -1.90 2.90
C SER A 109 17.47 -1.43 3.31
N ILE A 110 17.65 -0.11 3.51
CA ILE A 110 18.92 0.49 3.94
C ILE A 110 19.09 0.36 5.46
N HIS A 111 18.11 0.84 6.23
CA HIS A 111 18.20 0.86 7.69
C HIS A 111 17.70 -0.45 8.35
N LYS A 112 17.23 -1.44 7.57
CA LYS A 112 16.75 -2.75 8.05
C LYS A 112 15.67 -2.65 9.12
N LYS A 113 14.75 -1.71 8.98
CA LYS A 113 13.66 -1.46 9.93
C LYS A 113 12.31 -1.34 9.24
N LEU A 114 11.26 -1.46 10.03
CA LEU A 114 9.90 -1.16 9.59
C LEU A 114 9.74 0.34 9.38
N ALA A 115 9.04 0.72 8.33
CA ALA A 115 8.74 2.10 7.98
C ALA A 115 7.30 2.21 7.46
N PHE A 116 6.77 3.44 7.44
CA PHE A 116 5.38 3.69 7.11
C PHE A 116 5.26 4.87 6.15
N VAL A 117 4.24 4.83 5.27
CA VAL A 117 3.87 5.95 4.41
C VAL A 117 2.39 6.27 4.60
N PRO A 118 2.03 7.54 4.90
CA PRO A 118 0.65 7.93 5.11
C PRO A 118 -0.14 7.97 3.79
N PHE A 119 -1.43 7.56 3.86
CA PHE A 119 -2.37 7.64 2.72
C PHE A 119 -3.78 8.10 3.12
N THR A 120 -3.95 8.66 4.30
CA THR A 120 -5.26 9.06 4.84
C THR A 120 -6.04 9.99 3.91
N LYS A 121 -5.34 10.94 3.29
CA LYS A 121 -5.92 11.96 2.40
C LYS A 121 -5.99 11.52 0.93
N VAL A 122 -5.60 10.30 0.62
CA VAL A 122 -5.60 9.78 -0.75
C VAL A 122 -6.98 9.26 -1.10
N VAL A 123 -7.50 9.74 -2.22
CA VAL A 123 -8.75 9.25 -2.83
C VAL A 123 -8.40 8.40 -4.04
N TYR A 124 -8.65 7.09 -3.93
CA TYR A 124 -8.39 6.16 -5.03
C TYR A 124 -9.51 6.18 -6.06
N LYS A 125 -9.15 6.33 -7.34
CA LYS A 125 -10.04 6.27 -8.51
C LYS A 125 -9.68 5.05 -9.35
N LEU A 126 -10.65 4.15 -9.58
CA LEU A 126 -10.45 2.93 -10.37
C LEU A 126 -10.72 3.17 -11.86
N GLU A 127 -10.34 4.32 -12.35
CA GLU A 127 -10.56 4.78 -13.73
C GLU A 127 -9.39 5.64 -14.20
N LYS A 128 -9.32 5.93 -15.48
CA LYS A 128 -8.35 6.89 -16.02
C LYS A 128 -8.75 8.33 -15.69
N PRO A 129 -7.76 9.23 -15.46
CA PRO A 129 -8.06 10.66 -15.35
C PRO A 129 -8.64 11.18 -16.67
N LYS A 130 -9.61 12.08 -16.56
CA LYS A 130 -10.29 12.67 -17.74
C LYS A 130 -9.54 13.87 -18.30
N THR A 131 -8.79 14.56 -17.48
CA THR A 131 -8.05 15.79 -17.82
C THR A 131 -6.75 15.85 -17.05
N GLY A 132 -5.83 16.70 -17.50
CA GLY A 132 -4.54 16.94 -16.86
C GLY A 132 -3.43 16.01 -17.34
N VAL A 133 -2.23 16.27 -16.86
CA VAL A 133 -1.02 15.51 -17.17
C VAL A 133 -1.06 14.17 -16.43
N THR A 134 -0.78 13.09 -17.13
CA THR A 134 -0.75 11.75 -16.56
C THR A 134 0.68 11.32 -16.24
N ILE A 135 0.98 11.11 -14.97
CA ILE A 135 2.24 10.52 -14.50
C ILE A 135 1.93 9.06 -14.13
N TYR A 136 2.24 8.14 -15.04
CA TYR A 136 1.86 6.73 -14.93
C TYR A 136 3.05 5.85 -14.55
N PHE A 137 2.88 5.11 -13.46
CA PHE A 137 3.85 4.16 -12.92
C PHE A 137 3.42 2.73 -13.23
N SER A 138 4.30 1.97 -13.87
CA SER A 138 4.10 0.54 -14.15
C SER A 138 5.41 -0.19 -14.03
N LYS A 139 5.52 -1.12 -13.09
CA LYS A 139 6.74 -1.89 -12.79
C LYS A 139 7.94 -0.95 -12.59
N ASN A 140 8.84 -0.93 -13.57
CA ASN A 140 10.05 -0.12 -13.56
C ASN A 140 10.01 1.07 -14.53
N ARG A 141 8.85 1.39 -15.09
CA ARG A 141 8.67 2.49 -16.05
C ARG A 141 7.83 3.60 -15.47
N ILE A 142 8.21 4.82 -15.81
CA ILE A 142 7.46 6.04 -15.51
C ILE A 142 7.14 6.69 -16.85
N LEU A 143 5.87 6.97 -17.12
CA LEU A 143 5.43 7.64 -18.32
C LEU A 143 4.76 8.97 -17.94
N VAL A 144 5.20 10.08 -18.55
CA VAL A 144 4.52 11.37 -18.47
C VAL A 144 3.87 11.62 -19.84
N ASP A 145 2.53 11.60 -19.89
CA ASP A 145 1.75 11.68 -21.13
C ASP A 145 2.28 10.75 -22.23
N SER A 146 2.59 9.49 -21.88
CA SER A 146 3.12 8.45 -22.75
C SER A 146 4.60 8.58 -23.13
N VAL A 147 5.32 9.60 -22.68
CA VAL A 147 6.78 9.73 -22.84
C VAL A 147 7.48 9.08 -21.66
N GLU A 148 8.50 8.26 -21.92
CA GLU A 148 9.23 7.56 -20.87
C GLU A 148 10.21 8.50 -20.14
N PHE A 149 10.15 8.44 -18.81
CA PHE A 149 11.00 9.19 -17.88
C PHE A 149 11.73 8.22 -16.96
N ASN A 150 12.94 8.59 -16.54
CA ASN A 150 13.56 8.04 -15.33
C ASN A 150 13.18 8.90 -14.11
N LYS A 151 13.60 8.51 -12.91
CA LYS A 151 13.26 9.23 -11.68
C LYS A 151 13.81 10.64 -11.67
N GLU A 152 15.07 10.80 -12.04
CA GLU A 152 15.79 12.07 -12.07
C GLU A 152 15.11 13.07 -13.04
N LYS A 153 14.73 12.58 -14.23
CA LYS A 153 14.01 13.40 -15.21
C LYS A 153 12.60 13.78 -14.71
N LEU A 154 11.93 12.90 -13.96
CA LEU A 154 10.65 13.23 -13.37
C LEU A 154 10.78 14.25 -12.24
N GLU A 155 11.81 14.15 -11.40
CA GLU A 155 12.13 15.14 -10.36
C GLU A 155 12.35 16.52 -10.99
N GLU A 156 13.23 16.61 -11.97
CA GLU A 156 13.48 17.86 -12.72
C GLU A 156 12.22 18.43 -13.38
N TYR A 157 11.38 17.55 -13.98
CA TYR A 157 10.12 17.97 -14.59
C TYR A 157 9.17 18.58 -13.55
N ILE A 158 9.00 17.94 -12.39
CA ILE A 158 8.11 18.41 -11.31
C ILE A 158 8.63 19.71 -10.69
N GLU A 159 9.94 19.84 -10.46
CA GLU A 159 10.58 21.06 -9.93
C GLU A 159 10.35 22.29 -10.82
N ASN A 160 10.29 22.09 -12.14
CA ASN A 160 10.08 23.16 -13.11
C ASN A 160 8.60 23.51 -13.35
N LEU A 161 7.64 22.77 -12.74
CA LEU A 161 6.21 23.09 -12.87
C LEU A 161 5.81 24.26 -11.97
N THR A 162 4.87 25.07 -12.47
CA THR A 162 4.16 26.03 -11.61
C THR A 162 3.25 25.27 -10.62
N ILE A 163 2.87 25.92 -9.53
CA ILE A 163 1.92 25.35 -8.56
C ILE A 163 0.60 24.97 -9.26
N GLU A 164 0.12 25.80 -10.19
CA GLU A 164 -1.12 25.55 -10.93
C GLU A 164 -1.00 24.29 -11.82
N ASP A 165 0.12 24.13 -12.52
CA ASP A 165 0.35 22.96 -13.39
C ASP A 165 0.55 21.69 -12.58
N LEU A 166 1.17 21.81 -11.40
CA LEU A 166 1.32 20.71 -10.47
C LEU A 166 -0.03 20.14 -10.01
N TYR A 167 -1.05 21.01 -9.79
CA TYR A 167 -2.41 20.56 -9.48
C TYR A 167 -3.10 19.83 -10.64
N LYS A 168 -2.63 20.01 -11.85
CA LYS A 168 -3.14 19.30 -13.04
C LYS A 168 -2.47 17.93 -13.26
N CYS A 169 -1.42 17.60 -12.53
CA CYS A 169 -0.76 16.29 -12.63
C CYS A 169 -1.57 15.21 -11.90
N ASN A 170 -1.80 14.10 -12.55
CA ASN A 170 -2.48 12.93 -12.01
C ASN A 170 -1.49 11.79 -11.81
N PHE A 171 -1.34 11.32 -10.56
CA PHE A 171 -0.54 10.13 -10.29
C PHE A 171 -1.37 8.87 -10.56
N CYS A 172 -0.86 8.03 -11.44
CA CYS A 172 -1.55 6.86 -11.97
C CYS A 172 -0.68 5.62 -11.77
N PHE A 173 -1.29 4.48 -11.43
CA PHE A 173 -0.58 3.22 -11.21
C PHE A 173 -1.30 2.08 -11.94
N ASP A 174 -0.50 1.15 -12.48
CA ASP A 174 -1.00 -0.04 -13.17
C ASP A 174 -1.75 -0.96 -12.19
N LYS A 175 -3.03 -1.19 -12.43
CA LYS A 175 -3.87 -2.08 -11.60
C LYS A 175 -3.37 -3.53 -11.57
N ASN A 176 -2.60 -3.96 -12.57
CA ASN A 176 -2.06 -5.31 -12.64
C ASN A 176 -0.66 -5.42 -12.02
N ASP A 177 -0.06 -4.29 -11.63
CA ASP A 177 1.22 -4.31 -10.95
C ASP A 177 1.09 -4.86 -9.52
N SER A 178 2.19 -5.32 -8.96
CA SER A 178 2.25 -5.81 -7.59
C SER A 178 2.15 -4.65 -6.59
N TYR A 179 1.57 -4.93 -5.44
CA TYR A 179 1.57 -3.99 -4.32
C TYR A 179 2.99 -3.56 -3.91
N GLY A 180 3.98 -4.46 -4.04
CA GLY A 180 5.37 -4.12 -3.78
C GLY A 180 5.91 -3.00 -4.67
N ASN A 181 5.65 -3.07 -5.97
CA ASN A 181 6.04 -2.02 -6.92
C ASN A 181 5.25 -0.72 -6.69
N PHE A 182 3.95 -0.84 -6.40
CA PHE A 182 3.14 0.31 -6.04
C PHE A 182 3.72 1.08 -4.86
N VAL A 183 4.00 0.42 -3.73
CA VAL A 183 4.55 1.12 -2.54
C VAL A 183 5.88 1.78 -2.85
N LYS A 184 6.77 1.12 -3.60
CA LYS A 184 8.05 1.69 -4.03
C LYS A 184 7.86 2.98 -4.84
N ASN A 185 6.93 2.98 -5.80
CA ASN A 185 6.63 4.14 -6.62
C ASN A 185 5.83 5.20 -5.86
N TYR A 186 4.92 4.78 -4.97
CA TYR A 186 4.13 5.68 -4.13
C TYR A 186 5.02 6.43 -3.13
N VAL A 187 5.96 5.75 -2.46
CA VAL A 187 6.95 6.40 -1.57
C VAL A 187 7.80 7.38 -2.36
N PHE A 188 8.25 7.02 -3.57
CA PHE A 188 8.95 7.96 -4.45
C PHE A 188 8.09 9.19 -4.80
N ALA A 189 6.83 8.98 -5.20
CA ALA A 189 5.91 10.08 -5.52
C ALA A 189 5.68 11.02 -4.32
N THR A 190 5.67 10.50 -3.08
CA THR A 190 5.54 11.35 -1.87
C THR A 190 6.76 12.25 -1.64
N THR A 191 7.93 11.91 -2.18
CA THR A 191 9.16 12.74 -2.05
C THR A 191 9.25 13.87 -3.08
N LEU A 192 8.38 13.86 -4.08
CA LEU A 192 8.36 14.92 -5.11
C LEU A 192 7.77 16.25 -4.61
N GLU A 193 7.73 16.48 -3.30
CA GLU A 193 7.27 17.70 -2.61
C GLU A 193 5.94 18.28 -3.10
N VAL A 194 5.08 17.41 -3.65
CA VAL A 194 3.76 17.83 -4.12
C VAL A 194 2.89 18.14 -2.91
N LYS A 195 2.91 19.38 -2.44
CA LYS A 195 2.07 19.92 -1.36
C LYS A 195 0.60 19.95 -1.79
N ARG A 196 -0.01 18.78 -1.92
CA ARG A 196 -1.45 18.65 -2.20
C ARG A 196 -2.19 18.37 -0.91
N THR A 197 -3.27 19.08 -0.68
CA THR A 197 -4.16 18.87 0.47
C THR A 197 -4.98 17.59 0.35
N GLN A 198 -5.31 17.20 -0.88
CA GLN A 198 -5.98 15.94 -1.22
C GLN A 198 -5.45 15.47 -2.57
N THR A 199 -5.11 14.20 -2.71
CA THR A 199 -4.56 13.65 -3.94
C THR A 199 -5.44 12.53 -4.47
N ASP A 200 -6.09 12.80 -5.61
CA ASP A 200 -6.66 11.73 -6.41
C ASP A 200 -5.51 10.85 -6.95
N THR A 201 -5.62 9.56 -6.70
CA THR A 201 -4.66 8.55 -7.18
C THR A 201 -5.42 7.56 -8.04
N TYR A 202 -5.01 7.42 -9.27
CA TYR A 202 -5.70 6.63 -10.29
C TYR A 202 -5.08 5.24 -10.43
N ILE A 203 -5.93 4.21 -10.48
CA ILE A 203 -5.53 2.80 -10.60
C ILE A 203 -6.29 2.18 -11.79
N PHE A 204 -5.61 1.94 -12.92
CA PHE A 204 -6.30 1.42 -14.12
C PHE A 204 -5.42 0.52 -14.99
#